data_95e367b50169314cd034e2f0cea094ee
#
_entry.id   95e367b50169314cd034e2f0cea094ee
#
_cell.length_a   1.000
_cell.length_b   1.000
_cell.length_c   1.000
_cell.angle_alpha   90.00
_cell.angle_beta   90.00
_cell.angle_gamma   90.00
#
_symmetry.space_group_name_H-M   'P 1'
#
loop_
_entity.id
_entity.type
_entity.pdbx_description
1 polymer ?
#
loop_
_entity_poly.entity_id
_entity_poly.type
_entity_poly.pdbx_seq_one_letter_code
_entity_poly.pdbx_strand_id
1 'polypeptide(L)'
;MQQPKIAVISYNTPHRKTQDVLSGLKAKGYHFITVFALPFVERENPFVPIYQHRPSKAINLQPIDFCQNFGYRFDLTTAETLNNQLIDYNPDYTIIAGAGLLPDELVEKHKIINTHPGFLPVTRGLDSLKWAITNAVEIGVTTHFVDTEADAGFLIEQKHIAVYKNDTFHSLAYRQYETEIEMLVNSIEIIPKMTDFKSLSSNQFEATRRMPKAIEENLMKAFENYKTKFCQA
;
A
#
# COMPACT_ATOMS: atom_id res chain seq x y z
N MET A 1 3.50 -7.53 27.67
CA MET A 1 2.38 -7.82 26.74
C MET A 1 2.87 -8.86 25.74
N GLN A 2 2.05 -9.83 25.39
CA GLN A 2 2.36 -10.80 24.35
C GLN A 2 2.44 -10.07 23.01
N GLN A 3 3.44 -10.39 22.19
CA GLN A 3 3.55 -9.80 20.85
C GLN A 3 2.41 -10.28 19.94
N PRO A 4 1.86 -9.42 19.07
CA PRO A 4 0.77 -9.81 18.19
C PRO A 4 1.24 -10.79 17.11
N LYS A 5 0.33 -11.69 16.70
CA LYS A 5 0.47 -12.51 15.51
C LYS A 5 0.08 -11.71 14.28
N ILE A 6 0.98 -11.58 13.32
CA ILE A 6 0.76 -10.78 12.12
C ILE A 6 0.78 -11.68 10.89
N ALA A 7 -0.27 -11.61 10.09
CA ALA A 7 -0.31 -12.17 8.74
C ALA A 7 0.10 -11.08 7.73
N VAL A 8 1.01 -11.40 6.83
CA VAL A 8 1.42 -10.51 5.73
C VAL A 8 1.06 -11.16 4.41
N ILE A 9 0.13 -10.57 3.66
CA ILE A 9 -0.22 -11.02 2.31
C ILE A 9 0.76 -10.41 1.33
N SER A 10 1.44 -11.24 0.54
CA SER A 10 2.45 -10.82 -0.42
C SER A 10 2.38 -11.60 -1.73
N TYR A 11 3.21 -11.22 -2.72
CA TYR A 11 3.47 -12.04 -3.90
C TYR A 11 4.60 -13.05 -3.64
N ASN A 12 4.53 -14.20 -4.31
CA ASN A 12 5.61 -15.20 -4.34
C ASN A 12 6.70 -14.84 -5.36
N THR A 13 7.14 -13.59 -5.36
CA THR A 13 8.25 -13.06 -6.17
C THR A 13 8.95 -11.95 -5.40
N PRO A 14 10.23 -11.64 -5.68
CA PRO A 14 10.88 -10.48 -5.10
C PRO A 14 10.06 -9.20 -5.35
N HIS A 15 9.56 -8.59 -4.29
CA HIS A 15 8.68 -7.42 -4.37
C HIS A 15 9.12 -6.34 -3.38
N ARG A 16 9.41 -5.13 -3.87
CA ARG A 16 10.01 -4.05 -3.08
C ARG A 16 9.18 -3.68 -1.85
N LYS A 17 7.87 -3.43 -2.01
CA LYS A 17 7.01 -3.06 -0.88
C LYS A 17 6.99 -4.16 0.20
N THR A 18 6.96 -5.44 -0.21
CA THR A 18 7.00 -6.57 0.74
C THR A 18 8.29 -6.56 1.55
N GLN A 19 9.45 -6.39 0.89
CA GLN A 19 10.74 -6.35 1.57
C GLN A 19 10.84 -5.17 2.55
N ASP A 20 10.38 -3.98 2.15
CA ASP A 20 10.42 -2.79 3.00
C ASP A 20 9.48 -2.92 4.21
N VAL A 21 8.27 -3.48 4.03
CA VAL A 21 7.32 -3.74 5.12
C VAL A 21 7.89 -4.77 6.11
N LEU A 22 8.41 -5.90 5.62
CA LEU A 22 9.00 -6.93 6.48
C LEU A 22 10.22 -6.39 7.24
N SER A 23 11.04 -5.55 6.59
CA SER A 23 12.18 -4.88 7.23
C SER A 23 11.72 -3.91 8.33
N GLY A 24 10.67 -3.13 8.08
CA GLY A 24 10.08 -2.23 9.06
C GLY A 24 9.48 -2.97 10.27
N LEU A 25 8.76 -4.07 10.04
CA LEU A 25 8.24 -4.92 11.11
C LEU A 25 9.38 -5.54 11.94
N LYS A 26 10.46 -5.99 11.30
CA LYS A 26 11.65 -6.51 11.98
C LYS A 26 12.32 -5.46 12.83
N ALA A 27 12.51 -4.25 12.32
CA ALA A 27 13.10 -3.14 13.04
C ALA A 27 12.30 -2.74 14.29
N LYS A 28 10.97 -2.90 14.25
CA LYS A 28 10.08 -2.71 15.41
C LYS A 28 10.06 -3.90 16.38
N GLY A 29 10.78 -4.97 16.09
CA GLY A 29 10.88 -6.13 16.97
C GLY A 29 9.72 -7.10 16.90
N TYR A 30 8.88 -7.05 15.85
CA TYR A 30 7.85 -8.07 15.66
C TYR A 30 8.46 -9.40 15.20
N HIS A 31 8.08 -10.49 15.86
CA HIS A 31 8.64 -11.83 15.62
C HIS A 31 7.62 -12.86 15.17
N PHE A 32 6.34 -12.70 15.55
CA PHE A 32 5.29 -13.66 15.21
C PHE A 32 4.62 -13.28 13.89
N ILE A 33 5.37 -13.45 12.80
CA ILE A 33 4.93 -13.10 11.45
C ILE A 33 4.89 -14.35 10.58
N THR A 34 3.74 -14.53 9.88
CA THR A 34 3.60 -15.46 8.77
C THR A 34 3.31 -14.68 7.49
N VAL A 35 4.11 -14.92 6.48
CA VAL A 35 3.92 -14.37 5.14
C VAL A 35 3.15 -15.39 4.30
N PHE A 36 1.97 -14.99 3.82
CA PHE A 36 1.14 -15.77 2.90
C PHE A 36 1.39 -15.24 1.48
N ALA A 37 2.07 -16.05 0.68
CA ALA A 37 2.57 -15.62 -0.63
C ALA A 37 1.70 -16.13 -1.76
N LEU A 38 1.01 -15.20 -2.43
CA LEU A 38 0.17 -15.44 -3.61
C LEU A 38 1.03 -15.55 -4.88
N PRO A 39 0.60 -16.34 -5.87
CA PRO A 39 1.27 -16.38 -7.15
C PRO A 39 1.23 -15.01 -7.82
N PHE A 40 2.35 -14.62 -8.42
CA PHE A 40 2.42 -13.43 -9.26
C PHE A 40 2.25 -13.87 -10.72
N VAL A 41 1.26 -13.30 -11.38
CA VAL A 41 1.03 -13.53 -12.80
C VAL A 41 1.58 -12.34 -13.58
N GLU A 42 2.65 -12.60 -14.35
CA GLU A 42 3.17 -11.58 -15.26
C GLU A 42 2.16 -11.32 -16.38
N ARG A 43 1.97 -10.04 -16.68
CA ARG A 43 1.14 -9.64 -17.82
C ARG A 43 1.95 -9.78 -19.10
N GLU A 44 1.36 -10.33 -20.16
CA GLU A 44 1.99 -10.42 -21.48
C GLU A 44 2.44 -9.04 -22.00
N ASN A 45 1.62 -8.01 -21.74
CA ASN A 45 1.90 -6.63 -22.13
C ASN A 45 1.88 -5.73 -20.88
N PRO A 46 3.00 -5.65 -20.13
CA PRO A 46 3.06 -4.80 -18.96
C PRO A 46 2.96 -3.32 -19.35
N PHE A 47 2.17 -2.58 -18.59
CA PHE A 47 2.10 -1.13 -18.75
C PHE A 47 3.44 -0.49 -18.35
N VAL A 48 4.07 0.19 -19.29
CA VAL A 48 5.30 0.95 -19.03
C VAL A 48 4.93 2.44 -18.95
N PRO A 49 5.02 3.07 -17.74
CA PRO A 49 4.76 4.48 -17.59
C PRO A 49 5.88 5.34 -18.20
N ILE A 50 5.57 6.57 -18.58
CA ILE A 50 6.58 7.58 -18.96
C ILE A 50 7.38 7.98 -17.71
N TYR A 51 6.68 8.24 -16.62
CA TYR A 51 7.30 8.63 -15.34
C TYR A 51 7.03 7.58 -14.26
N GLN A 52 8.11 6.91 -13.86
CA GLN A 52 8.07 5.96 -12.75
C GLN A 52 7.96 6.74 -11.43
N HIS A 53 6.93 6.45 -10.63
CA HIS A 53 6.68 7.14 -9.36
C HIS A 53 6.80 6.22 -8.13
N ARG A 54 6.96 4.91 -8.33
CA ARG A 54 7.15 3.96 -7.24
C ARG A 54 8.47 3.22 -7.39
N PRO A 55 9.20 2.97 -6.30
CA PRO A 55 10.37 2.10 -6.34
C PRO A 55 9.95 0.71 -6.83
N SER A 56 10.58 0.22 -7.89
CA SER A 56 10.28 -1.08 -8.48
C SER A 56 11.38 -2.12 -8.24
N LYS A 57 12.59 -1.67 -7.94
CA LYS A 57 13.72 -2.59 -7.73
C LYS A 57 13.66 -3.19 -6.33
N ALA A 58 13.42 -4.50 -6.26
CA ALA A 58 13.56 -5.31 -5.07
C ALA A 58 14.98 -5.90 -4.99
N ILE A 59 15.40 -6.33 -3.81
CA ILE A 59 16.56 -7.20 -3.66
C ILE A 59 16.22 -8.54 -4.34
N ASN A 60 17.10 -9.02 -5.21
CA ASN A 60 16.90 -10.29 -5.92
C ASN A 60 17.16 -11.49 -4.99
N LEU A 61 16.29 -11.64 -4.02
CA LEU A 61 16.25 -12.73 -3.04
C LEU A 61 14.82 -13.30 -3.05
N GLN A 62 14.72 -14.61 -3.10
CA GLN A 62 13.40 -15.25 -3.09
C GLN A 62 12.65 -14.91 -1.79
N PRO A 63 11.32 -14.73 -1.83
CA PRO A 63 10.55 -14.36 -0.65
C PRO A 63 10.72 -15.31 0.53
N ILE A 64 10.83 -16.61 0.27
CA ILE A 64 11.08 -17.62 1.30
C ILE A 64 12.43 -17.40 1.99
N ASP A 65 13.50 -17.15 1.23
CA ASP A 65 14.84 -16.92 1.78
C ASP A 65 14.88 -15.61 2.58
N PHE A 66 14.18 -14.58 2.09
CA PHE A 66 14.05 -13.31 2.79
C PHE A 66 13.35 -13.48 4.16
N CYS A 67 12.26 -14.25 4.18
CA CYS A 67 11.54 -14.56 5.42
C CYS A 67 12.40 -15.38 6.39
N GLN A 68 13.12 -16.40 5.90
CA GLN A 68 14.02 -17.23 6.72
C GLN A 68 15.12 -16.40 7.39
N ASN A 69 15.74 -15.46 6.66
CA ASN A 69 16.75 -14.56 7.21
C ASN A 69 16.21 -13.67 8.34
N PHE A 70 14.93 -13.37 8.32
CA PHE A 70 14.26 -12.59 9.37
C PHE A 70 13.70 -13.46 10.52
N GLY A 71 13.69 -14.79 10.36
CA GLY A 71 13.06 -15.72 11.28
C GLY A 71 11.53 -15.70 11.19
N TYR A 72 10.99 -15.38 10.01
CA TYR A 72 9.55 -15.35 9.74
C TYR A 72 9.10 -16.64 9.06
N ARG A 73 7.87 -17.06 9.36
CA ARG A 73 7.23 -18.16 8.65
C ARG A 73 6.79 -17.71 7.25
N PHE A 74 6.91 -18.62 6.29
CA PHE A 74 6.51 -18.40 4.91
C PHE A 74 5.64 -19.55 4.44
N ASP A 75 4.42 -19.24 4.00
CA ASP A 75 3.46 -20.20 3.48
C ASP A 75 3.03 -19.78 2.05
N LEU A 76 3.09 -20.71 1.10
CA LEU A 76 2.49 -20.53 -0.21
C LEU A 76 0.97 -20.61 -0.10
N THR A 77 0.27 -19.77 -0.84
CA THR A 77 -1.18 -19.72 -0.84
C THR A 77 -1.73 -19.44 -2.23
N THR A 78 -3.03 -19.62 -2.40
CA THR A 78 -3.81 -19.16 -3.56
C THR A 78 -5.00 -18.35 -3.07
N ALA A 79 -5.72 -17.70 -3.97
CA ALA A 79 -6.93 -16.95 -3.60
C ALA A 79 -7.97 -17.83 -2.90
N GLU A 80 -8.07 -19.13 -3.30
CA GLU A 80 -9.02 -20.09 -2.76
C GLU A 80 -8.60 -20.63 -1.37
N THR A 81 -7.30 -20.77 -1.11
CA THR A 81 -6.78 -21.37 0.14
C THR A 81 -6.48 -20.36 1.22
N LEU A 82 -6.23 -19.10 0.87
CA LEU A 82 -5.83 -18.04 1.80
C LEU A 82 -6.82 -17.84 2.94
N ASN A 83 -8.14 -17.91 2.67
CA ASN A 83 -9.16 -17.75 3.69
C ASN A 83 -9.01 -18.80 4.82
N ASN A 84 -8.88 -20.05 4.45
CA ASN A 84 -8.73 -21.15 5.43
C ASN A 84 -7.40 -21.03 6.18
N GLN A 85 -6.32 -20.69 5.50
CA GLN A 85 -5.02 -20.49 6.12
C GLN A 85 -5.03 -19.32 7.13
N LEU A 86 -5.74 -18.23 6.86
CA LEU A 86 -5.91 -17.13 7.80
C LEU A 86 -6.77 -17.53 9.00
N ILE A 87 -7.85 -18.33 8.80
CA ILE A 87 -8.66 -18.87 9.89
C ILE A 87 -7.81 -19.75 10.81
N ASP A 88 -7.03 -20.68 10.24
CA ASP A 88 -6.18 -21.60 10.99
C ASP A 88 -5.05 -20.88 11.73
N TYR A 89 -4.45 -19.87 11.07
CA TYR A 89 -3.39 -19.07 11.69
C TYR A 89 -3.94 -18.16 12.79
N ASN A 90 -5.16 -17.66 12.65
CA ASN A 90 -5.84 -16.73 13.55
C ASN A 90 -4.94 -15.55 13.96
N PRO A 91 -4.59 -14.63 13.02
CA PRO A 91 -3.76 -13.48 13.28
C PRO A 91 -4.51 -12.39 14.05
N ASP A 92 -3.78 -11.62 14.88
CA ASP A 92 -4.30 -10.39 15.47
C ASP A 92 -4.44 -9.28 14.41
N TYR A 93 -3.53 -9.27 13.42
CA TYR A 93 -3.52 -8.30 12.30
C TYR A 93 -3.19 -9.00 11.00
N THR A 94 -3.90 -8.60 9.94
CA THR A 94 -3.59 -8.99 8.55
C THR A 94 -3.27 -7.75 7.75
N ILE A 95 -2.10 -7.68 7.10
CA ILE A 95 -1.66 -6.53 6.31
C ILE A 95 -1.34 -6.93 4.87
N ILE A 96 -1.60 -6.03 3.91
CA ILE A 96 -1.25 -6.21 2.50
C ILE A 96 0.08 -5.52 2.21
N ALA A 97 1.12 -6.33 1.94
CA ALA A 97 2.42 -5.83 1.48
C ALA A 97 2.63 -6.03 -0.04
N GLY A 98 1.78 -6.82 -0.68
CA GLY A 98 1.78 -7.05 -2.13
C GLY A 98 0.71 -8.05 -2.52
N ALA A 99 -0.37 -7.55 -3.11
CA ALA A 99 -1.45 -8.36 -3.67
C ALA A 99 -2.15 -7.61 -4.80
N GLY A 100 -2.87 -8.35 -5.65
CA GLY A 100 -3.93 -7.80 -6.50
C GLY A 100 -5.21 -7.53 -5.69
N LEU A 101 -6.34 -7.45 -6.37
CA LEU A 101 -7.64 -7.45 -5.70
C LEU A 101 -7.84 -8.79 -4.98
N LEU A 102 -8.23 -8.72 -3.74
CA LEU A 102 -8.57 -9.89 -2.93
C LEU A 102 -10.04 -10.26 -3.17
N PRO A 103 -10.42 -11.55 -3.04
CA PRO A 103 -11.81 -11.97 -3.12
C PRO A 103 -12.69 -11.28 -2.05
N ASP A 104 -13.92 -10.92 -2.41
CA ASP A 104 -14.87 -10.25 -1.52
C ASP A 104 -15.10 -11.07 -0.23
N GLU A 105 -15.27 -12.40 -0.37
CA GLU A 105 -15.46 -13.29 0.77
C GLU A 105 -14.31 -13.21 1.79
N LEU A 106 -13.08 -13.02 1.32
CA LEU A 106 -11.91 -12.87 2.20
C LEU A 106 -11.96 -11.54 2.96
N VAL A 107 -12.29 -10.47 2.24
CA VAL A 107 -12.35 -9.10 2.79
C VAL A 107 -13.48 -8.97 3.82
N GLU A 108 -14.63 -9.61 3.58
CA GLU A 108 -15.76 -9.61 4.51
C GLU A 108 -15.47 -10.35 5.82
N LYS A 109 -14.66 -11.42 5.75
CA LYS A 109 -14.36 -12.28 6.91
C LYS A 109 -13.19 -11.80 7.75
N HIS A 110 -12.26 -11.05 7.16
CA HIS A 110 -11.02 -10.67 7.80
C HIS A 110 -10.83 -9.15 7.82
N LYS A 111 -10.39 -8.62 8.96
CA LYS A 111 -9.95 -7.22 9.06
C LYS A 111 -8.58 -7.07 8.43
N ILE A 112 -8.55 -6.73 7.15
CA ILE A 112 -7.33 -6.61 6.36
C ILE A 112 -6.94 -5.14 6.27
N ILE A 113 -5.69 -4.84 6.59
CA ILE A 113 -5.14 -3.49 6.58
C ILE A 113 -4.38 -3.26 5.28
N ASN A 114 -4.69 -2.18 4.61
CA ASN A 114 -3.95 -1.69 3.45
C ASN A 114 -3.52 -0.24 3.67
N THR A 115 -2.44 0.16 3.02
CA THR A 115 -2.08 1.57 2.90
C THR A 115 -2.07 1.94 1.43
N HIS A 116 -2.93 2.89 1.09
CA HIS A 116 -3.10 3.42 -0.25
C HIS A 116 -2.28 4.72 -0.42
N PRO A 117 -1.46 4.85 -1.49
CA PRO A 117 -0.69 6.06 -1.76
C PRO A 117 -1.55 7.18 -2.36
N GLY A 118 -2.59 7.56 -1.64
CA GLY A 118 -3.55 8.58 -2.00
C GLY A 118 -4.29 9.11 -0.78
N PHE A 119 -4.84 10.32 -0.90
CA PHE A 119 -5.69 10.92 0.13
C PHE A 119 -7.14 10.50 -0.13
N LEU A 120 -7.58 9.42 0.52
CA LEU A 120 -8.93 8.87 0.33
C LEU A 120 -10.02 9.77 0.97
N PRO A 121 -11.20 9.87 0.38
CA PRO A 121 -11.66 9.19 -0.84
C PRO A 121 -11.30 9.93 -2.14
N VAL A 122 -10.62 11.07 -2.09
CA VAL A 122 -10.40 11.98 -3.23
C VAL A 122 -9.54 11.35 -4.34
N THR A 123 -8.50 10.60 -3.96
CA THR A 123 -7.54 10.01 -4.90
C THR A 123 -7.53 8.49 -4.81
N ARG A 124 -8.66 7.87 -5.17
CA ARG A 124 -8.84 6.41 -5.24
C ARG A 124 -8.23 5.82 -6.52
N GLY A 125 -7.86 4.56 -6.49
CA GLY A 125 -7.45 3.79 -7.65
C GLY A 125 -5.96 3.89 -8.00
N LEU A 126 -5.63 3.66 -9.26
CA LEU A 126 -4.25 3.55 -9.74
C LEU A 126 -3.66 4.93 -10.07
N ASP A 127 -2.31 5.01 -9.96
CA ASP A 127 -1.53 6.22 -10.29
C ASP A 127 -1.98 7.48 -9.53
N SER A 128 -2.48 7.30 -8.30
CA SER A 128 -3.07 8.35 -7.45
C SER A 128 -2.20 9.60 -7.29
N LEU A 129 -0.87 9.48 -7.15
CA LEU A 129 0.06 10.61 -7.14
C LEU A 129 -0.03 11.44 -8.42
N LYS A 130 -0.02 10.78 -9.58
CA LYS A 130 -0.05 11.47 -10.88
C LYS A 130 -1.39 12.17 -11.09
N TRP A 131 -2.48 11.51 -10.70
CA TRP A 131 -3.82 12.07 -10.79
C TRP A 131 -4.00 13.25 -9.80
N ALA A 132 -3.46 13.15 -8.58
CA ALA A 132 -3.49 14.25 -7.63
C ALA A 132 -2.79 15.50 -8.17
N ILE A 133 -1.61 15.33 -8.77
CA ILE A 133 -0.86 16.41 -9.41
C ILE A 133 -1.65 17.03 -10.58
N THR A 134 -2.18 16.18 -11.46
CA THR A 134 -2.90 16.62 -12.66
C THR A 134 -4.19 17.36 -12.33
N ASN A 135 -4.91 16.87 -11.32
CA ASN A 135 -6.18 17.45 -10.87
C ASN A 135 -6.01 18.56 -9.83
N ALA A 136 -4.77 18.88 -9.46
CA ALA A 136 -4.42 19.89 -8.44
C ALA A 136 -5.19 19.70 -7.13
N VAL A 137 -5.25 18.44 -6.64
CA VAL A 137 -5.79 18.04 -5.33
C VAL A 137 -4.69 17.59 -4.39
N GLU A 138 -4.99 17.45 -3.11
CA GLU A 138 -4.02 17.09 -2.06
C GLU A 138 -3.35 15.74 -2.31
N ILE A 139 -2.04 15.69 -2.08
CA ILE A 139 -1.25 14.46 -2.09
C ILE A 139 -1.15 13.95 -0.66
N GLY A 140 -1.47 12.68 -0.48
CA GLY A 140 -1.42 12.04 0.83
C GLY A 140 -1.24 10.54 0.75
N VAL A 141 -1.33 9.93 1.91
CA VAL A 141 -1.34 8.49 2.13
C VAL A 141 -2.45 8.17 3.11
N THR A 142 -3.17 7.09 2.87
CA THR A 142 -4.26 6.63 3.73
C THR A 142 -4.07 5.17 4.10
N THR A 143 -4.00 4.87 5.40
CA THR A 143 -4.08 3.51 5.94
C THR A 143 -5.51 3.24 6.37
N HIS A 144 -6.06 2.12 5.94
CA HIS A 144 -7.45 1.77 6.17
C HIS A 144 -7.66 0.25 6.28
N PHE A 145 -8.75 -0.15 6.92
CA PHE A 145 -9.28 -1.50 6.73
C PHE A 145 -9.93 -1.59 5.35
N VAL A 146 -9.60 -2.65 4.64
CA VAL A 146 -10.13 -2.90 3.29
C VAL A 146 -11.61 -3.28 3.36
N ASP A 147 -12.37 -2.84 2.36
CA ASP A 147 -13.73 -3.26 2.09
C ASP A 147 -13.81 -3.90 0.70
N THR A 148 -14.94 -4.50 0.36
CA THR A 148 -15.19 -5.10 -0.97
C THR A 148 -15.09 -4.07 -2.09
N GLU A 149 -15.36 -2.80 -1.79
CA GLU A 149 -15.11 -1.71 -2.71
C GLU A 149 -13.65 -1.24 -2.63
N ALA A 150 -12.97 -1.16 -3.77
CA ALA A 150 -11.57 -0.78 -3.84
C ALA A 150 -11.31 0.62 -3.24
N ASP A 151 -10.28 0.72 -2.39
CA ASP A 151 -9.88 1.94 -1.69
C ASP A 151 -11.04 2.60 -0.90
N ALA A 152 -11.89 1.78 -0.30
CA ALA A 152 -12.96 2.14 0.64
C ALA A 152 -12.72 1.43 1.98
N GLY A 153 -13.76 1.40 2.84
CA GLY A 153 -13.70 0.74 4.14
C GLY A 153 -13.53 1.73 5.29
N PHE A 154 -12.70 1.42 6.28
CA PHE A 154 -12.62 2.23 7.50
C PHE A 154 -11.24 2.84 7.69
N LEU A 155 -11.20 4.15 7.90
CA LEU A 155 -10.00 4.93 8.11
C LEU A 155 -9.27 4.50 9.39
N ILE A 156 -7.96 4.27 9.27
CA ILE A 156 -7.04 4.11 10.39
C ILE A 156 -6.23 5.40 10.57
N GLU A 157 -5.54 5.84 9.52
CA GLU A 157 -4.71 7.05 9.57
C GLU A 157 -4.63 7.68 8.17
N GLN A 158 -4.55 9.01 8.13
CA GLN A 158 -4.23 9.77 6.91
C GLN A 158 -3.11 10.76 7.19
N LYS A 159 -2.18 10.89 6.24
CA LYS A 159 -1.12 11.90 6.26
C LYS A 159 -1.04 12.64 4.94
N HIS A 160 -0.96 13.97 5.01
CA HIS A 160 -0.58 14.79 3.86
C HIS A 160 0.92 14.65 3.58
N ILE A 161 1.28 14.66 2.31
CA ILE A 161 2.68 14.67 1.89
C ILE A 161 3.09 16.11 1.61
N ALA A 162 4.05 16.59 2.38
CA ALA A 162 4.61 17.94 2.17
C ALA A 162 5.24 18.05 0.78
N VAL A 163 4.99 19.18 0.12
CA VAL A 163 5.56 19.53 -1.20
C VAL A 163 6.48 20.71 -1.01
N TYR A 164 7.71 20.60 -1.47
CA TYR A 164 8.72 21.66 -1.33
C TYR A 164 9.07 22.25 -2.70
N LYS A 165 9.47 23.52 -2.70
CA LYS A 165 9.86 24.25 -3.91
C LYS A 165 10.91 23.52 -4.74
N ASN A 166 11.87 22.90 -4.08
CA ASN A 166 12.98 22.19 -4.71
C ASN A 166 12.70 20.71 -5.01
N ASP A 167 11.46 20.25 -4.79
CA ASP A 167 11.12 18.87 -5.11
C ASP A 167 11.24 18.60 -6.61
N THR A 168 11.85 17.45 -6.89
CA THR A 168 11.65 16.75 -8.15
C THR A 168 10.42 15.85 -8.03
N PHE A 169 9.86 15.42 -9.15
CA PHE A 169 8.78 14.43 -9.14
C PHE A 169 9.19 13.14 -8.38
N HIS A 170 10.44 12.71 -8.53
CA HIS A 170 10.94 11.52 -7.85
C HIS A 170 11.12 11.71 -6.33
N SER A 171 11.59 12.86 -5.86
CA SER A 171 11.73 13.11 -4.42
C SER A 171 10.38 13.14 -3.71
N LEU A 172 9.37 13.76 -4.35
CA LEU A 172 7.99 13.74 -3.84
C LEU A 172 7.40 12.32 -3.83
N ALA A 173 7.56 11.59 -4.93
CA ALA A 173 7.08 10.22 -5.07
C ALA A 173 7.74 9.28 -4.05
N TYR A 174 9.04 9.44 -3.82
CA TYR A 174 9.78 8.66 -2.83
C TYR A 174 9.31 8.98 -1.41
N ARG A 175 9.11 10.23 -1.06
CA ARG A 175 8.56 10.66 0.24
C ARG A 175 7.17 10.06 0.49
N GLN A 176 6.30 10.05 -0.53
CA GLN A 176 4.99 9.41 -0.42
C GLN A 176 5.13 7.90 -0.17
N TYR A 177 6.03 7.23 -0.89
CA TYR A 177 6.27 5.81 -0.72
C TYR A 177 6.81 5.46 0.67
N GLU A 178 7.82 6.19 1.18
CA GLU A 178 8.35 5.98 2.54
C GLU A 178 7.26 6.17 3.60
N THR A 179 6.41 7.20 3.43
CA THR A 179 5.26 7.43 4.32
C THR A 179 4.26 6.27 4.26
N GLU A 180 4.01 5.70 3.07
CA GLU A 180 3.15 4.53 2.90
C GLU A 180 3.66 3.32 3.69
N ILE A 181 4.96 3.03 3.60
CA ILE A 181 5.57 1.92 4.33
C ILE A 181 5.52 2.17 5.85
N GLU A 182 5.92 3.36 6.28
CA GLU A 182 5.89 3.74 7.69
C GLU A 182 4.49 3.62 8.30
N MET A 183 3.47 4.16 7.64
CA MET A 183 2.09 4.12 8.11
C MET A 183 1.54 2.70 8.17
N LEU A 184 1.85 1.85 7.18
CA LEU A 184 1.43 0.45 7.21
C LEU A 184 2.04 -0.31 8.39
N VAL A 185 3.33 -0.14 8.63
CA VAL A 185 4.03 -0.78 9.76
C VAL A 185 3.54 -0.24 11.11
N ASN A 186 3.29 1.06 11.20
CA ASN A 186 2.82 1.72 12.44
C ASN A 186 1.35 1.40 12.76
N SER A 187 0.55 0.96 11.79
CA SER A 187 -0.87 0.65 12.00
C SER A 187 -1.10 -0.35 13.15
N ILE A 188 -0.16 -1.29 13.34
CA ILE A 188 -0.19 -2.28 14.43
C ILE A 188 -0.22 -1.62 15.82
N GLU A 189 0.44 -0.47 15.98
CA GLU A 189 0.49 0.27 17.25
C GLU A 189 -0.64 1.30 17.38
N ILE A 190 -1.23 1.72 16.26
CA ILE A 190 -2.28 2.75 16.21
C ILE A 190 -3.64 2.12 16.50
N ILE A 191 -3.97 1.00 15.84
CA ILE A 191 -5.29 0.35 15.92
C ILE A 191 -5.74 0.07 17.36
N PRO A 192 -4.91 -0.46 18.29
CA PRO A 192 -5.34 -0.70 19.66
C PRO A 192 -5.72 0.56 20.46
N LYS A 193 -5.35 1.74 19.96
CA LYS A 193 -5.62 3.04 20.62
C LYS A 193 -6.85 3.73 20.05
N MET A 194 -7.43 3.17 18.98
CA MET A 194 -8.59 3.75 18.31
C MET A 194 -9.87 3.35 19.04
N THR A 195 -10.75 4.31 19.21
CA THR A 195 -12.10 4.10 19.78
C THR A 195 -13.18 4.04 18.72
N ASP A 196 -12.98 4.73 17.60
CA ASP A 196 -13.93 4.85 16.50
C ASP A 196 -13.26 4.67 15.14
N PHE A 197 -14.00 4.11 14.18
CA PHE A 197 -13.56 3.94 12.81
C PHE A 197 -14.47 4.71 11.86
N LYS A 198 -13.92 5.78 11.25
CA LYS A 198 -14.64 6.57 10.25
C LYS A 198 -14.72 5.80 8.94
N SER A 199 -15.92 5.65 8.39
CA SER A 199 -16.09 5.07 7.05
C SER A 199 -15.54 6.02 5.98
N LEU A 200 -14.80 5.44 5.04
CA LEU A 200 -14.34 6.09 3.82
C LEU A 200 -15.42 5.87 2.75
N SER A 201 -16.44 6.74 2.73
CA SER A 201 -17.49 6.67 1.72
C SER A 201 -16.92 6.95 0.33
N SER A 202 -17.18 6.04 -0.61
CA SER A 202 -16.71 6.11 -2.00
C SER A 202 -17.66 6.81 -2.95
N ASN A 203 -18.89 7.11 -2.53
CA ASN A 203 -20.02 7.53 -3.40
C ASN A 203 -19.79 8.84 -4.18
N GLN A 204 -18.74 9.60 -3.89
CA GLN A 204 -18.47 10.89 -4.52
C GLN A 204 -17.29 10.87 -5.49
N PHE A 205 -16.43 9.85 -5.45
CA PHE A 205 -15.19 9.81 -6.23
C PHE A 205 -14.99 8.45 -6.88
N GLU A 206 -14.92 8.44 -8.21
CA GLU A 206 -14.62 7.23 -8.97
C GLU A 206 -13.15 6.83 -8.81
N ALA A 207 -12.88 5.53 -8.75
CA ALA A 207 -11.52 5.01 -8.72
C ALA A 207 -10.81 5.26 -10.06
N THR A 208 -9.68 5.94 -10.01
CA THR A 208 -8.88 6.23 -11.21
C THR A 208 -8.21 4.99 -11.77
N ARG A 209 -8.09 4.94 -13.09
CA ARG A 209 -7.30 3.94 -13.81
C ARG A 209 -5.87 4.42 -13.99
N ARG A 210 -5.00 3.55 -14.52
CA ARG A 210 -3.66 3.96 -14.93
C ARG A 210 -3.73 5.14 -15.88
N MET A 211 -2.86 6.12 -15.64
CA MET A 211 -2.83 7.35 -16.43
C MET A 211 -2.47 7.06 -17.89
N PRO A 212 -3.30 7.46 -18.86
CA PRO A 212 -2.96 7.34 -20.28
C PRO A 212 -1.70 8.14 -20.61
N LYS A 213 -0.85 7.59 -21.50
CA LYS A 213 0.41 8.25 -21.91
C LYS A 213 0.21 9.68 -22.42
N ALA A 214 -0.85 9.94 -23.18
CA ALA A 214 -1.16 11.28 -23.70
C ALA A 214 -1.39 12.33 -22.60
N ILE A 215 -1.89 11.91 -21.43
CA ILE A 215 -2.01 12.78 -20.25
C ILE A 215 -0.67 12.86 -19.52
N GLU A 216 0.01 11.71 -19.37
CA GLU A 216 1.27 11.59 -18.64
C GLU A 216 2.41 12.42 -19.26
N GLU A 217 2.42 12.63 -20.58
CA GLU A 217 3.35 13.51 -21.30
C GLU A 217 3.37 14.93 -20.73
N ASN A 218 2.24 15.43 -20.22
CA ASN A 218 2.11 16.75 -19.63
C ASN A 218 2.35 16.78 -18.11
N LEU A 219 2.64 15.64 -17.49
CA LEU A 219 2.72 15.52 -16.04
C LEU A 219 3.77 16.45 -15.41
N MET A 220 4.94 16.64 -16.03
CA MET A 220 5.98 17.50 -15.47
C MET A 220 5.58 18.98 -15.49
N LYS A 221 4.85 19.42 -16.51
CA LYS A 221 4.29 20.79 -16.54
C LYS A 221 3.22 20.96 -15.46
N ALA A 222 2.35 19.95 -15.30
CA ALA A 222 1.36 19.94 -14.22
C ALA A 222 2.03 19.96 -12.84
N PHE A 223 3.15 19.25 -12.67
CA PHE A 223 3.90 19.20 -11.42
C PHE A 223 4.52 20.56 -11.06
N GLU A 224 5.10 21.29 -12.01
CA GLU A 224 5.60 22.65 -11.74
C GLU A 224 4.47 23.60 -11.30
N ASN A 225 3.31 23.54 -11.95
CA ASN A 225 2.13 24.29 -11.55
C ASN A 225 1.62 23.86 -10.16
N TYR A 226 1.65 22.56 -9.88
CA TYR A 226 1.27 22.00 -8.60
C TYR A 226 2.14 22.54 -7.46
N LYS A 227 3.47 22.55 -7.64
CA LYS A 227 4.39 23.14 -6.66
C LYS A 227 4.08 24.60 -6.37
N THR A 228 3.78 25.39 -7.40
CA THR A 228 3.43 26.81 -7.21
C THR A 228 2.20 26.99 -6.31
N LYS A 229 1.25 26.05 -6.34
CA LYS A 229 0.01 26.12 -5.56
C LYS A 229 0.13 25.53 -4.15
N PHE A 230 0.90 24.47 -3.99
CA PHE A 230 0.89 23.64 -2.78
C PHE A 230 2.23 23.58 -2.03
N CYS A 231 3.31 24.23 -2.52
CA CYS A 231 4.57 24.18 -1.82
C CYS A 231 4.45 24.85 -0.45
N GLN A 232 5.02 24.18 0.55
CA GLN A 232 5.23 24.77 1.86
C GLN A 232 6.44 25.70 1.79
N ALA A 233 6.35 26.82 2.49
CA ALA A 233 7.40 27.86 2.54
C ALA A 233 8.70 27.35 3.17
#